data_4673e60c8e27d2277872db80546949cf
#
_entry.id   4673e60c8e27d2277872db80546949cf
#
_cell.length_a   1.000
_cell.length_b   1.000
_cell.length_c   1.000
_cell.angle_alpha   90.00
_cell.angle_beta   90.00
_cell.angle_gamma   90.00
#
_symmetry.space_group_name_H-M   'P 1'
#
loop_
_entity.id
_entity.type
_entity.pdbx_description
1 polymer ?
#
loop_
_entity_poly.entity_id
_entity_poly.type
_entity_poly.pdbx_seq_one_letter_code
_entity_poly.pdbx_strand_id
1 'polypeptide(L)'
;IAEGKRYVKQKFGVDVPVMWQADSFGLNAQLPQIYRKSGYRYVAFRRGAPKRKPSEFLWEGLDGTRILTHWMPLGYRAGLDLTKLEESYKKLKEVAATSHILMPSGSGVTLPQPETPEVVNAWNKERGDIAELKIATPREFFESLETELKEKKLELEVRRGEMYSGRYSEVFPNCSSSRMWIKQGLCEYESWLTCCERWATIASLVNNYYPSEELRNCWRKILFIAFHDVVPGTGMDRGYEEVKQYRGFITAEMSNRCARVHSRIIESEHKSGKGESADVGDIIVFNSLSWEVKNWIEMDLTFDKGKVVTIKGLKSGEEEIDVEIIKFARYEDDSLRYARIGFVPTVPPMGYKVYKILEREPKRYRFDPNFILIRGNTIENRFFGVEIE
;
A
#
# COMPACT_ATOMS: atom_id res chain seq x y z
N ILE A 1 8.65 0.18 3.38
CA ILE A 1 9.65 0.17 4.48
C ILE A 1 10.58 -1.04 4.33
N ALA A 2 10.08 -2.27 4.39
CA ALA A 2 10.89 -3.49 4.39
C ALA A 2 11.87 -3.58 3.21
N GLU A 3 11.41 -3.32 1.98
CA GLU A 3 12.26 -3.33 0.78
C GLU A 3 13.33 -2.23 0.84
N GLY A 4 12.99 -1.02 1.28
CA GLY A 4 13.95 0.08 1.43
C GLY A 4 15.04 -0.21 2.47
N LYS A 5 14.68 -0.73 3.65
CA LYS A 5 15.66 -1.13 4.68
C LYS A 5 16.56 -2.27 4.18
N ARG A 6 15.97 -3.26 3.50
CA ARG A 6 16.74 -4.37 2.90
C ARG A 6 17.73 -3.85 1.85
N TYR A 7 17.29 -2.97 0.96
CA TYR A 7 18.13 -2.37 -0.07
C TYR A 7 19.33 -1.63 0.53
N VAL A 8 19.11 -0.75 1.52
CA VAL A 8 20.17 0.00 2.20
C VAL A 8 21.14 -0.94 2.90
N LYS A 9 20.61 -1.97 3.61
CA LYS A 9 21.44 -2.97 4.26
C LYS A 9 22.33 -3.74 3.28
N GLN A 10 21.76 -4.13 2.13
CA GLN A 10 22.50 -4.86 1.10
C GLN A 10 23.56 -4.00 0.39
N LYS A 11 23.25 -2.72 0.13
CA LYS A 11 24.14 -1.83 -0.63
C LYS A 11 25.22 -1.17 0.23
N PHE A 12 24.89 -0.82 1.47
CA PHE A 12 25.75 -0.01 2.34
C PHE A 12 26.15 -0.69 3.66
N GLY A 13 25.61 -1.87 3.96
CA GLY A 13 25.92 -2.63 5.17
C GLY A 13 25.33 -2.02 6.46
N VAL A 14 24.58 -0.93 6.38
CA VAL A 14 24.06 -0.17 7.54
C VAL A 14 22.57 -0.34 7.71
N ASP A 15 22.10 -0.13 8.95
CA ASP A 15 20.67 0.06 9.23
C ASP A 15 20.29 1.54 9.24
N VAL A 16 19.00 1.82 8.99
CA VAL A 16 18.44 3.18 8.91
C VAL A 16 17.53 3.41 10.11
N PRO A 17 17.99 4.07 11.19
CA PRO A 17 17.17 4.30 12.39
C PRO A 17 16.25 5.52 12.28
N VAL A 18 16.45 6.40 11.31
CA VAL A 18 15.68 7.64 11.12
C VAL A 18 14.75 7.49 9.92
N MET A 19 13.45 7.66 10.13
CA MET A 19 12.50 7.86 9.07
C MET A 19 12.53 9.34 8.64
N TRP A 20 13.01 9.58 7.43
CA TRP A 20 13.15 10.93 6.87
C TRP A 20 12.00 11.23 5.90
N GLN A 21 11.03 12.03 6.36
CA GLN A 21 9.82 12.42 5.61
C GLN A 21 9.87 13.91 5.22
N ALA A 22 10.84 14.24 4.40
CA ALA A 22 11.14 15.62 4.06
C ALA A 22 10.02 16.33 3.30
N ASP A 23 9.27 15.62 2.45
CA ASP A 23 8.30 16.27 1.57
C ASP A 23 6.97 15.50 1.37
N SER A 24 6.68 14.49 2.18
CA SER A 24 5.38 13.78 2.16
C SER A 24 4.24 14.72 2.56
N PHE A 25 3.11 14.66 1.86
CA PHE A 25 2.00 15.62 1.96
C PHE A 25 1.03 15.29 3.09
N GLY A 26 1.58 15.06 4.26
CA GLY A 26 0.88 14.64 5.47
C GLY A 26 1.26 13.23 5.90
N LEU A 27 1.01 12.94 7.18
CA LEU A 27 1.40 11.68 7.81
C LEU A 27 0.25 11.15 8.67
N ASN A 28 -0.11 9.89 8.46
CA ASN A 28 -1.22 9.21 9.14
C ASN A 28 -0.90 8.94 10.62
N ALA A 29 -1.93 8.97 11.48
CA ALA A 29 -1.82 8.74 12.93
C ALA A 29 -1.30 7.35 13.33
N GLN A 30 -1.33 6.37 12.44
CA GLN A 30 -0.79 5.01 12.68
C GLN A 30 0.73 4.90 12.47
N LEU A 31 1.35 5.89 11.84
CA LEU A 31 2.76 5.80 11.45
C LEU A 31 3.74 5.59 12.62
N PRO A 32 3.54 6.14 13.83
CA PRO A 32 4.45 5.87 14.95
C PRO A 32 4.60 4.38 15.26
N GLN A 33 3.50 3.65 15.32
CA GLN A 33 3.52 2.20 15.57
C GLN A 33 4.14 1.41 14.41
N ILE A 34 3.85 1.82 13.16
CA ILE A 34 4.42 1.20 11.96
C ILE A 34 5.94 1.41 11.93
N TYR A 35 6.41 2.63 12.17
CA TYR A 35 7.83 2.95 12.17
C TYR A 35 8.59 2.20 13.28
N ARG A 36 8.08 2.22 14.51
CA ARG A 36 8.72 1.51 15.63
C ARG A 36 8.78 0.00 15.39
N LYS A 37 7.69 -0.62 14.95
CA LYS A 37 7.64 -2.06 14.61
C LYS A 37 8.51 -2.42 13.40
N SER A 38 8.83 -1.44 12.56
CA SER A 38 9.78 -1.60 11.43
C SER A 38 11.23 -1.28 11.81
N GLY A 39 11.54 -1.03 13.08
CA GLY A 39 12.90 -0.79 13.58
C GLY A 39 13.39 0.64 13.44
N TYR A 40 12.53 1.62 13.15
CA TYR A 40 12.91 3.02 13.25
C TYR A 40 12.88 3.49 14.70
N ARG A 41 13.84 4.32 15.06
CA ARG A 41 13.94 4.94 16.39
C ARG A 41 13.42 6.38 16.38
N TYR A 42 13.53 7.05 15.25
CA TYR A 42 13.32 8.48 15.09
C TYR A 42 12.54 8.81 13.83
N VAL A 43 11.86 9.97 13.83
CA VAL A 43 11.17 10.53 12.67
C VAL A 43 11.58 12.00 12.49
N ALA A 44 11.96 12.38 11.29
CA ALA A 44 12.06 13.77 10.87
C ALA A 44 11.07 14.05 9.74
N PHE A 45 10.27 15.11 9.85
CA PHE A 45 9.30 15.47 8.84
C PHE A 45 9.15 16.99 8.68
N ARG A 46 8.61 17.42 7.55
CA ARG A 46 8.40 18.85 7.25
C ARG A 46 6.93 19.23 7.28
N ARG A 47 6.09 18.56 6.47
CA ARG A 47 4.72 19.00 6.21
C ARG A 47 3.74 18.40 7.20
N GLY A 48 2.74 19.21 7.56
CA GLY A 48 1.60 18.71 8.33
C GLY A 48 1.63 18.97 9.83
N ALA A 49 2.67 19.64 10.37
CA ALA A 49 2.72 19.93 11.80
C ALA A 49 1.54 20.78 12.28
N PRO A 50 0.78 20.36 13.30
CA PRO A 50 -0.37 21.11 13.80
C PRO A 50 0.01 22.27 14.72
N LYS A 51 1.21 22.23 15.31
CA LYS A 51 1.69 23.17 16.32
C LYS A 51 3.14 23.54 16.06
N ARG A 52 3.49 24.82 16.24
CA ARG A 52 4.83 25.34 15.96
C ARG A 52 5.88 24.93 17.00
N LYS A 53 5.54 24.95 18.28
CA LYS A 53 6.47 24.70 19.40
C LYS A 53 6.01 23.54 20.26
N PRO A 54 6.94 22.74 20.78
CA PRO A 54 8.34 22.59 20.39
C PRO A 54 8.48 21.86 19.04
N SER A 55 9.65 21.98 18.37
CA SER A 55 9.95 21.24 17.15
C SER A 55 10.22 19.75 17.41
N GLU A 56 10.68 19.40 18.60
CA GLU A 56 10.90 18.03 19.07
C GLU A 56 9.78 17.61 20.02
N PHE A 57 9.22 16.41 19.82
CA PHE A 57 8.14 15.85 20.61
C PHE A 57 8.09 14.33 20.51
N LEU A 58 7.31 13.70 21.38
CA LEU A 58 6.98 12.29 21.27
C LEU A 58 5.68 12.15 20.45
N TRP A 59 5.75 11.57 19.27
CA TRP A 59 4.56 11.25 18.50
C TRP A 59 4.01 9.89 18.91
N GLU A 60 2.75 9.88 19.40
CA GLU A 60 2.08 8.69 19.89
C GLU A 60 1.08 8.17 18.86
N GLY A 61 1.22 6.90 18.48
CA GLY A 61 0.32 6.19 17.59
C GLY A 61 -0.95 5.69 18.29
N LEU A 62 -1.84 5.07 17.50
CA LEU A 62 -3.14 4.59 18.01
C LEU A 62 -3.01 3.47 19.04
N ASP A 63 -1.92 2.72 19.03
CA ASP A 63 -1.63 1.64 20.01
C ASP A 63 -0.82 2.11 21.23
N GLY A 64 -0.63 3.43 21.39
CA GLY A 64 0.16 4.02 22.47
C GLY A 64 1.68 4.02 22.22
N THR A 65 2.14 3.45 21.11
CA THR A 65 3.57 3.48 20.75
C THR A 65 4.06 4.89 20.54
N ARG A 66 5.17 5.27 21.17
CA ARG A 66 5.80 6.60 21.05
C ARG A 66 7.10 6.52 20.27
N ILE A 67 7.33 7.55 19.43
CA ILE A 67 8.56 7.73 18.66
C ILE A 67 9.06 9.17 18.77
N LEU A 68 10.38 9.33 19.01
CA LEU A 68 11.00 10.66 19.07
C LEU A 68 10.95 11.28 17.67
N THR A 69 10.34 12.45 17.61
CA THR A 69 10.01 13.13 16.34
C THR A 69 10.56 14.54 16.32
N HIS A 70 11.15 14.93 15.21
CA HIS A 70 11.57 16.30 14.90
C HIS A 70 10.76 16.83 13.70
N TRP A 71 10.10 17.95 13.90
CA TRP A 71 9.53 18.73 12.82
C TRP A 71 10.55 19.73 12.30
N MET A 72 10.71 19.84 10.99
CA MET A 72 11.61 20.77 10.31
C MET A 72 10.91 22.11 10.00
N PRO A 73 10.96 23.13 10.90
CA PRO A 73 10.19 24.38 10.75
C PRO A 73 10.52 25.19 9.50
N LEU A 74 11.80 25.19 9.11
CA LEU A 74 12.29 25.87 7.90
C LEU A 74 12.46 24.91 6.71
N GLY A 75 11.95 23.67 6.84
CA GLY A 75 12.07 22.64 5.83
C GLY A 75 13.49 22.08 5.68
N TYR A 76 13.71 21.33 4.59
CA TYR A 76 14.97 20.63 4.32
C TYR A 76 16.04 21.53 3.65
N ARG A 77 15.78 22.84 3.54
CA ARG A 77 16.72 23.85 3.00
C ARG A 77 17.20 24.85 4.05
N ALA A 78 16.98 24.57 5.33
CA ALA A 78 17.28 25.52 6.41
C ALA A 78 18.76 25.93 6.46
N GLY A 79 19.68 25.05 6.10
CA GLY A 79 21.13 25.32 6.03
C GLY A 79 21.67 25.49 4.61
N LEU A 80 20.80 25.58 3.59
CA LEU A 80 21.24 25.63 2.18
C LEU A 80 21.81 27.01 1.81
N ASP A 81 21.24 28.10 2.33
CA ASP A 81 21.77 29.44 2.12
C ASP A 81 22.82 29.74 3.19
N LEU A 82 24.09 29.54 2.84
CA LEU A 82 25.23 29.72 3.73
C LEU A 82 25.39 31.16 4.26
N THR A 83 24.79 32.14 3.59
CA THR A 83 24.82 33.56 4.03
C THR A 83 23.78 33.85 5.12
N LYS A 84 22.80 32.97 5.31
CA LYS A 84 21.67 33.11 6.27
C LYS A 84 21.71 32.14 7.44
N LEU A 85 22.83 31.49 7.69
CA LEU A 85 22.93 30.48 8.75
C LEU A 85 22.55 31.03 10.12
N GLU A 86 22.99 32.25 10.46
CA GLU A 86 22.67 32.89 11.75
C GLU A 86 21.16 33.19 11.88
N GLU A 87 20.55 33.69 10.82
CA GLU A 87 19.10 33.93 10.77
C GLU A 87 18.31 32.64 10.94
N SER A 88 18.70 31.59 10.21
CA SER A 88 18.08 30.26 10.31
C SER A 88 18.23 29.67 11.73
N TYR A 89 19.42 29.77 12.30
CA TYR A 89 19.71 29.36 13.67
C TYR A 89 18.80 30.04 14.68
N LYS A 90 18.71 31.40 14.64
CA LYS A 90 17.85 32.18 15.55
C LYS A 90 16.40 31.76 15.48
N LYS A 91 15.85 31.58 14.26
CA LYS A 91 14.47 31.15 14.04
C LYS A 91 14.21 29.73 14.56
N LEU A 92 15.15 28.81 14.38
CA LEU A 92 15.04 27.43 14.83
C LEU A 92 15.19 27.32 16.34
N LYS A 93 16.11 28.08 16.95
CA LYS A 93 16.32 28.16 18.41
C LYS A 93 15.03 28.56 19.15
N GLU A 94 14.23 29.45 18.58
CA GLU A 94 12.94 29.85 19.17
C GLU A 94 11.94 28.71 19.36
N VAL A 95 12.05 27.63 18.58
CA VAL A 95 11.10 26.51 18.57
C VAL A 95 11.68 25.21 19.06
N ALA A 96 13.00 25.10 19.18
CA ALA A 96 13.69 23.92 19.64
C ALA A 96 13.40 23.61 21.12
N ALA A 97 13.27 22.32 21.44
CA ALA A 97 13.12 21.83 22.81
C ALA A 97 14.46 21.65 23.53
N THR A 98 15.57 21.58 22.76
CA THR A 98 16.94 21.35 23.27
C THR A 98 17.94 22.32 22.67
N SER A 99 19.21 22.21 23.06
CA SER A 99 20.29 23.01 22.47
C SER A 99 20.73 22.49 21.08
N HIS A 100 20.37 21.26 20.72
CA HIS A 100 20.68 20.68 19.41
C HIS A 100 19.67 21.13 18.36
N ILE A 101 20.14 21.75 17.30
CA ILE A 101 19.32 22.34 16.24
C ILE A 101 19.68 21.69 14.90
N LEU A 102 18.69 21.14 14.22
CA LEU A 102 18.85 20.56 12.89
C LEU A 102 18.63 21.63 11.82
N MET A 103 19.65 21.89 11.02
CA MET A 103 19.60 22.73 9.82
C MET A 103 19.89 21.88 8.57
N PRO A 104 18.89 21.23 7.98
CA PRO A 104 19.13 20.44 6.78
C PRO A 104 19.66 21.30 5.64
N SER A 105 20.72 20.84 4.96
CA SER A 105 21.34 21.55 3.86
C SER A 105 21.32 20.69 2.60
N GLY A 106 20.26 20.82 1.82
CA GLY A 106 20.11 20.07 0.59
C GLY A 106 18.70 20.12 0.00
N SER A 107 18.60 19.68 -1.23
CA SER A 107 17.33 19.58 -1.96
C SER A 107 17.50 18.58 -3.09
N GLY A 108 16.42 17.92 -3.52
CA GLY A 108 16.43 17.00 -4.66
C GLY A 108 16.83 17.63 -6.00
N VAL A 109 16.86 18.96 -6.09
CA VAL A 109 17.16 19.74 -7.30
C VAL A 109 18.37 20.66 -7.16
N THR A 110 19.15 20.54 -6.10
CA THR A 110 20.37 21.32 -5.88
C THR A 110 21.59 20.41 -5.73
N LEU A 111 22.70 20.84 -6.32
CA LEU A 111 23.97 20.17 -6.12
C LEU A 111 24.48 20.42 -4.70
N PRO A 112 25.24 19.48 -4.12
CA PRO A 112 25.98 19.72 -2.91
C PRO A 112 26.88 20.95 -3.05
N GLN A 113 26.96 21.76 -2.00
CA GLN A 113 27.79 22.96 -1.97
C GLN A 113 29.21 22.60 -1.49
N PRO A 114 30.22 22.63 -2.34
CA PRO A 114 31.59 22.24 -1.97
C PRO A 114 32.21 23.12 -0.89
N GLU A 115 31.79 24.38 -0.79
CA GLU A 115 32.26 25.36 0.18
C GLU A 115 31.68 25.18 1.60
N THR A 116 30.70 24.26 1.79
CA THR A 116 30.07 24.06 3.10
C THR A 116 31.06 23.76 4.24
N PRO A 117 32.10 22.89 4.07
CA PRO A 117 33.06 22.63 5.13
C PRO A 117 33.87 23.88 5.54
N GLU A 118 34.27 24.70 4.56
CA GLU A 118 35.03 25.94 4.82
C GLU A 118 34.17 26.97 5.56
N VAL A 119 32.91 27.14 5.16
CA VAL A 119 31.97 28.02 5.84
C VAL A 119 31.70 27.58 7.27
N VAL A 120 31.53 26.28 7.52
CA VAL A 120 31.35 25.72 8.87
C VAL A 120 32.60 25.99 9.74
N ASN A 121 33.80 25.75 9.20
CA ASN A 121 35.06 26.04 9.91
C ASN A 121 35.23 27.53 10.22
N ALA A 122 34.94 28.42 9.28
CA ALA A 122 34.99 29.87 9.48
C ALA A 122 33.97 30.31 10.53
N TRP A 123 32.73 29.82 10.47
CA TRP A 123 31.73 30.09 11.49
C TRP A 123 32.21 29.70 12.89
N ASN A 124 32.69 28.47 13.05
CA ASN A 124 33.14 27.98 14.38
C ASN A 124 34.32 28.79 14.95
N LYS A 125 35.18 29.29 14.07
CA LYS A 125 36.29 30.16 14.48
C LYS A 125 35.83 31.56 14.89
N GLU A 126 34.85 32.12 14.19
CA GLU A 126 34.44 33.52 14.34
C GLU A 126 33.23 33.69 15.26
N ARG A 127 32.36 32.68 15.33
CA ARG A 127 31.04 32.73 15.99
C ARG A 127 30.72 31.47 16.80
N GLY A 128 31.73 30.67 17.14
CA GLY A 128 31.57 29.48 17.94
C GLY A 128 31.01 29.73 19.35
N ASP A 129 31.13 30.95 19.87
CA ASP A 129 30.50 31.43 21.10
C ASP A 129 28.97 31.55 21.01
N ILE A 130 28.40 31.73 19.81
CA ILE A 130 26.96 31.77 19.57
C ILE A 130 26.41 30.35 19.49
N ALA A 131 27.01 29.51 18.63
CA ALA A 131 26.70 28.10 18.43
C ALA A 131 27.81 27.43 17.63
N GLU A 132 28.17 26.21 17.99
CA GLU A 132 29.05 25.36 17.20
C GLU A 132 28.24 24.70 16.05
N LEU A 133 28.71 24.81 14.81
CA LEU A 133 28.18 24.11 13.67
C LEU A 133 28.94 22.81 13.44
N LYS A 134 28.20 21.72 13.19
CA LYS A 134 28.77 20.43 12.86
C LYS A 134 28.07 19.87 11.63
N ILE A 135 28.83 19.40 10.63
CA ILE A 135 28.30 18.60 9.55
C ILE A 135 28.01 17.20 10.11
N ALA A 136 26.74 16.80 10.11
CA ALA A 136 26.28 15.59 10.78
C ALA A 136 25.21 14.85 9.97
N THR A 137 25.04 13.58 10.26
CA THR A 137 23.92 12.79 9.74
C THR A 137 22.67 13.00 10.60
N PRO A 138 21.47 12.72 10.07
CA PRO A 138 20.25 12.74 10.89
C PRO A 138 20.33 11.82 12.12
N ARG A 139 21.07 10.70 12.04
CA ARG A 139 21.30 9.82 13.18
C ARG A 139 22.06 10.53 14.31
N GLU A 140 23.17 11.15 14.00
CA GLU A 140 23.99 11.89 14.98
C GLU A 140 23.19 13.00 15.66
N PHE A 141 22.37 13.74 14.90
CA PHE A 141 21.46 14.73 15.48
C PHE A 141 20.53 14.12 16.53
N PHE A 142 19.82 13.04 16.18
CA PHE A 142 18.89 12.42 17.11
C PHE A 142 19.56 11.75 18.32
N GLU A 143 20.74 11.18 18.15
CA GLU A 143 21.52 10.61 19.25
C GLU A 143 22.01 11.68 20.21
N SER A 144 22.46 12.84 19.72
CA SER A 144 22.80 14.00 20.55
C SER A 144 21.59 14.57 21.27
N LEU A 145 20.46 14.72 20.57
CA LEU A 145 19.18 15.13 21.14
C LEU A 145 18.73 14.19 22.27
N GLU A 146 18.76 12.88 22.03
CA GLU A 146 18.37 11.86 23.04
C GLU A 146 19.29 11.88 24.27
N THR A 147 20.58 12.15 24.07
CA THR A 147 21.56 12.28 25.15
C THR A 147 21.23 13.50 26.02
N GLU A 148 21.02 14.67 25.42
CA GLU A 148 20.68 15.89 26.15
C GLU A 148 19.38 15.73 26.94
N LEU A 149 18.34 15.13 26.33
CA LEU A 149 17.06 14.86 26.99
C LEU A 149 17.25 14.01 28.27
N LYS A 150 18.11 12.99 28.21
CA LYS A 150 18.42 12.13 29.36
C LYS A 150 19.22 12.84 30.44
N GLU A 151 20.29 13.52 30.05
CA GLU A 151 21.20 14.22 30.99
C GLU A 151 20.50 15.34 31.73
N LYS A 152 19.71 16.13 31.03
CA LYS A 152 18.97 17.27 31.60
C LYS A 152 17.59 16.89 32.12
N LYS A 153 17.19 15.61 32.01
CA LYS A 153 15.86 15.11 32.41
C LYS A 153 14.72 15.94 31.83
N LEU A 154 14.84 16.31 30.55
CA LEU A 154 13.81 17.08 29.86
C LEU A 154 12.67 16.18 29.42
N GLU A 155 11.45 16.58 29.74
CA GLU A 155 10.25 15.90 29.26
C GLU A 155 9.72 16.54 27.98
N LEU A 156 9.48 15.74 26.97
CA LEU A 156 8.90 16.20 25.73
C LEU A 156 7.38 16.09 25.74
N GLU A 157 6.73 17.05 25.12
CA GLU A 157 5.30 17.00 24.83
C GLU A 157 4.94 15.72 24.05
N VAL A 158 3.83 15.08 24.41
CA VAL A 158 3.26 13.97 23.64
C VAL A 158 2.20 14.53 22.69
N ARG A 159 2.35 14.26 21.40
CA ARG A 159 1.36 14.63 20.37
C ARG A 159 0.73 13.38 19.78
N ARG A 160 -0.60 13.45 19.61
CA ARG A 160 -1.44 12.39 19.04
C ARG A 160 -2.09 12.86 17.75
N GLY A 161 -2.57 11.90 16.97
CA GLY A 161 -3.27 12.18 15.73
C GLY A 161 -2.35 12.29 14.52
N GLU A 162 -2.94 12.66 13.40
CA GLU A 162 -2.23 12.81 12.14
C GLU A 162 -1.45 14.13 12.06
N MET A 163 -0.40 14.13 11.24
CA MET A 163 0.33 15.35 10.87
C MET A 163 -0.17 15.80 9.50
N TYR A 164 -1.30 16.50 9.47
CA TYR A 164 -1.97 16.92 8.23
C TYR A 164 -2.43 18.38 8.24
N SER A 165 -1.83 19.21 9.07
CA SER A 165 -2.15 20.64 9.13
C SER A 165 -1.44 21.42 8.02
N GLY A 166 -2.19 22.18 7.23
CA GLY A 166 -1.64 23.12 6.25
C GLY A 166 -1.09 24.43 6.84
N ARG A 167 -1.11 24.58 8.18
CA ARG A 167 -0.86 25.86 8.86
C ARG A 167 0.56 26.41 8.67
N TYR A 168 1.56 25.54 8.69
CA TYR A 168 2.98 25.96 8.63
C TYR A 168 3.68 25.52 7.35
N SER A 169 3.11 24.57 6.64
CA SER A 169 3.55 24.13 5.32
C SER A 169 2.40 23.43 4.62
N GLU A 170 2.30 23.63 3.33
CA GLU A 170 1.23 23.07 2.52
C GLU A 170 1.25 21.54 2.50
N VAL A 171 0.07 20.90 2.60
CA VAL A 171 -0.14 19.45 2.50
C VAL A 171 -0.87 19.03 1.23
N PHE A 172 -1.21 20.00 0.38
CA PHE A 172 -1.82 19.79 -0.95
C PHE A 172 -3.00 18.81 -0.96
N PRO A 173 -4.10 19.07 -0.24
CA PRO A 173 -5.20 18.10 -0.08
C PRO A 173 -5.83 17.69 -1.43
N ASN A 174 -5.81 18.57 -2.44
CA ASN A 174 -6.35 18.30 -3.78
C ASN A 174 -5.57 17.23 -4.55
N CYS A 175 -4.34 16.92 -4.15
CA CYS A 175 -3.56 15.83 -4.75
C CYS A 175 -4.24 14.47 -4.56
N SER A 176 -5.07 14.30 -3.53
CA SER A 176 -5.80 13.04 -3.28
C SER A 176 -6.80 12.70 -4.39
N SER A 177 -7.36 13.70 -5.09
CA SER A 177 -8.32 13.53 -6.18
C SER A 177 -7.71 13.63 -7.60
N SER A 178 -6.46 14.09 -7.72
CA SER A 178 -5.79 14.18 -9.01
C SER A 178 -5.46 12.81 -9.57
N ARG A 179 -5.73 12.56 -10.87
CA ARG A 179 -5.42 11.31 -11.56
C ARG A 179 -5.80 10.07 -10.75
N MET A 180 -7.08 9.96 -10.37
CA MET A 180 -7.62 8.91 -9.50
C MET A 180 -7.22 7.50 -9.94
N TRP A 181 -7.05 7.26 -11.23
CA TRP A 181 -6.63 5.96 -11.75
C TRP A 181 -5.30 5.44 -11.18
N ILE A 182 -4.40 6.35 -10.72
CA ILE A 182 -3.14 5.97 -10.06
C ILE A 182 -3.43 5.41 -8.66
N LYS A 183 -4.25 6.12 -7.87
CA LYS A 183 -4.63 5.73 -6.51
C LYS A 183 -5.41 4.43 -6.50
N GLN A 184 -6.42 4.34 -7.38
CA GLN A 184 -7.21 3.11 -7.57
C GLN A 184 -6.32 1.94 -8.00
N GLY A 185 -5.41 2.17 -8.96
CA GLY A 185 -4.45 1.16 -9.39
C GLY A 185 -3.53 0.69 -8.27
N LEU A 186 -3.02 1.60 -7.42
CA LEU A 186 -2.19 1.21 -6.27
C LEU A 186 -2.94 0.29 -5.30
N CYS A 187 -4.17 0.65 -4.91
CA CYS A 187 -4.99 -0.19 -4.03
C CYS A 187 -5.25 -1.58 -4.66
N GLU A 188 -5.53 -1.62 -5.96
CA GLU A 188 -5.73 -2.86 -6.70
C GLU A 188 -4.46 -3.73 -6.71
N TYR A 189 -3.31 -3.14 -7.06
CA TYR A 189 -2.04 -3.88 -7.17
C TYR A 189 -1.55 -4.38 -5.82
N GLU A 190 -1.63 -3.57 -4.77
CA GLU A 190 -1.27 -3.98 -3.40
C GLU A 190 -2.12 -5.16 -2.94
N SER A 191 -3.44 -5.10 -3.17
CA SER A 191 -4.36 -6.17 -2.82
C SER A 191 -4.07 -7.45 -3.61
N TRP A 192 -3.86 -7.31 -4.91
CA TRP A 192 -3.61 -8.44 -5.80
C TRP A 192 -2.25 -9.10 -5.53
N LEU A 193 -1.21 -8.30 -5.31
CA LEU A 193 0.12 -8.81 -5.02
C LEU A 193 0.19 -9.53 -3.68
N THR A 194 -0.44 -8.98 -2.63
CA THR A 194 -0.54 -9.66 -1.33
C THR A 194 -1.35 -10.95 -1.40
N CYS A 195 -2.40 -11.00 -2.21
CA CYS A 195 -3.14 -12.22 -2.52
C CYS A 195 -2.22 -13.27 -3.17
N CYS A 196 -1.48 -12.87 -4.20
CA CYS A 196 -0.56 -13.75 -4.90
C CYS A 196 0.57 -14.28 -3.99
N GLU A 197 1.13 -13.45 -3.12
CA GLU A 197 2.13 -13.87 -2.13
C GLU A 197 1.60 -14.90 -1.14
N ARG A 198 0.36 -14.76 -0.65
CA ARG A 198 -0.27 -15.75 0.22
C ARG A 198 -0.37 -17.10 -0.47
N TRP A 199 -0.90 -17.13 -1.69
CA TRP A 199 -1.02 -18.37 -2.48
C TRP A 199 0.34 -18.93 -2.88
N ALA A 200 1.32 -18.09 -3.23
CA ALA A 200 2.68 -18.51 -3.50
C ALA A 200 3.34 -19.17 -2.28
N THR A 201 3.05 -18.67 -1.07
CA THR A 201 3.52 -19.29 0.17
C THR A 201 2.93 -20.69 0.32
N ILE A 202 1.63 -20.88 0.08
CA ILE A 202 1.00 -22.23 0.10
C ILE A 202 1.63 -23.12 -0.98
N ALA A 203 1.79 -22.61 -2.21
CA ALA A 203 2.41 -23.37 -3.28
C ALA A 203 3.85 -23.79 -2.94
N SER A 204 4.60 -22.96 -2.22
CA SER A 204 5.96 -23.29 -1.77
C SER A 204 6.00 -24.46 -0.78
N LEU A 205 4.96 -24.57 0.06
CA LEU A 205 4.84 -25.67 1.04
C LEU A 205 4.45 -27.00 0.39
N VAL A 206 3.69 -26.99 -0.70
CA VAL A 206 3.18 -28.20 -1.34
C VAL A 206 3.98 -28.65 -2.55
N ASN A 207 4.72 -27.76 -3.24
CA ASN A 207 5.50 -28.11 -4.43
C ASN A 207 6.78 -27.28 -4.65
N ASN A 208 7.27 -26.58 -3.62
CA ASN A 208 8.48 -25.74 -3.66
C ASN A 208 8.45 -24.59 -4.69
N TYR A 209 7.27 -24.12 -5.10
CA TYR A 209 7.14 -23.05 -6.07
C TYR A 209 6.86 -21.69 -5.41
N TYR A 210 7.80 -20.75 -5.47
CA TYR A 210 7.62 -19.36 -5.05
C TYR A 210 8.31 -18.40 -6.01
N PRO A 211 7.58 -17.57 -6.79
CA PRO A 211 8.14 -16.66 -7.78
C PRO A 211 8.69 -15.37 -7.14
N SER A 212 9.75 -15.51 -6.33
CA SER A 212 10.21 -14.43 -5.44
C SER A 212 10.74 -13.20 -6.17
N GLU A 213 11.40 -13.38 -7.30
CA GLU A 213 12.00 -12.28 -8.05
C GLU A 213 10.94 -11.48 -8.82
N GLU A 214 10.00 -12.16 -9.43
CA GLU A 214 8.89 -11.55 -10.14
C GLU A 214 7.99 -10.75 -9.19
N LEU A 215 7.62 -11.32 -8.04
CA LEU A 215 6.86 -10.62 -7.01
C LEU A 215 7.61 -9.38 -6.51
N ARG A 216 8.92 -9.50 -6.28
CA ARG A 216 9.76 -8.36 -5.88
C ARG A 216 9.82 -7.28 -6.94
N ASN A 217 9.91 -7.65 -8.21
CA ASN A 217 9.91 -6.69 -9.32
C ASN A 217 8.58 -5.93 -9.43
N CYS A 218 7.46 -6.61 -9.18
CA CYS A 218 6.15 -5.96 -9.07
C CYS A 218 6.11 -4.99 -7.88
N TRP A 219 6.57 -5.40 -6.68
CA TRP A 219 6.67 -4.50 -5.52
C TRP A 219 7.51 -3.27 -5.80
N ARG A 220 8.65 -3.39 -6.46
CA ARG A 220 9.50 -2.23 -6.81
C ARG A 220 8.79 -1.23 -7.70
N LYS A 221 8.00 -1.69 -8.68
CA LYS A 221 7.21 -0.82 -9.54
C LYS A 221 6.05 -0.16 -8.78
N ILE A 222 5.38 -0.89 -7.89
CA ILE A 222 4.35 -0.34 -7.00
C ILE A 222 4.95 0.75 -6.10
N LEU A 223 6.11 0.50 -5.49
CA LEU A 223 6.81 1.46 -4.63
C LEU A 223 7.26 2.70 -5.39
N PHE A 224 7.66 2.57 -6.66
CA PHE A 224 7.94 3.71 -7.52
C PHE A 224 6.68 4.56 -7.77
N ILE A 225 5.56 3.91 -8.10
CA ILE A 225 4.27 4.62 -8.31
C ILE A 225 3.80 5.30 -7.02
N ALA A 226 4.08 4.72 -5.85
CA ALA A 226 3.72 5.28 -4.54
C ALA A 226 4.59 6.46 -4.09
N PHE A 227 5.62 6.85 -4.86
CA PHE A 227 6.48 8.01 -4.56
C PHE A 227 5.68 9.31 -4.51
N HIS A 228 6.03 10.21 -3.58
CA HIS A 228 5.25 11.41 -3.26
C HIS A 228 5.12 12.44 -4.41
N ASP A 229 5.90 12.33 -5.48
CA ASP A 229 5.75 13.14 -6.69
C ASP A 229 5.07 12.38 -7.84
N VAL A 230 4.81 11.08 -7.70
CA VAL A 230 4.12 10.26 -8.70
C VAL A 230 2.66 10.05 -8.31
N VAL A 231 2.40 9.48 -7.12
CA VAL A 231 1.03 9.20 -6.67
C VAL A 231 0.14 10.43 -6.54
N PRO A 232 0.63 11.63 -6.20
CA PRO A 232 -0.20 12.84 -6.19
C PRO A 232 -0.83 13.18 -7.54
N GLY A 233 -0.22 12.76 -8.63
CA GLY A 233 -0.77 12.97 -9.96
C GLY A 233 -0.55 14.38 -10.52
N THR A 234 0.42 15.12 -9.99
CA THR A 234 0.67 16.54 -10.29
C THR A 234 1.83 16.79 -11.25
N GLY A 235 2.54 15.73 -11.66
CA GLY A 235 3.63 15.82 -12.63
C GLY A 235 3.15 16.03 -14.08
N MET A 236 4.10 16.17 -14.97
CA MET A 236 3.84 16.31 -16.42
C MET A 236 3.28 15.01 -17.01
N ASP A 237 2.40 15.12 -18.02
CA ASP A 237 1.74 13.98 -18.67
C ASP A 237 2.72 12.94 -19.19
N ARG A 238 3.84 13.37 -19.77
CA ARG A 238 4.90 12.48 -20.27
C ARG A 238 5.44 11.51 -19.20
N GLY A 239 5.58 11.96 -17.95
CA GLY A 239 6.03 11.09 -16.85
C GLY A 239 5.02 9.98 -16.53
N TYR A 240 3.73 10.23 -16.78
CA TYR A 240 2.68 9.23 -16.52
C TYR A 240 2.55 8.17 -17.62
N GLU A 241 3.17 8.35 -18.78
CA GLU A 241 3.26 7.26 -19.77
C GLU A 241 4.10 6.09 -19.24
N GLU A 242 5.17 6.37 -18.51
CA GLU A 242 5.96 5.33 -17.82
C GLU A 242 5.15 4.63 -16.71
N VAL A 243 4.34 5.38 -15.96
CA VAL A 243 3.44 4.81 -14.94
C VAL A 243 2.41 3.87 -15.57
N LYS A 244 1.88 4.20 -16.76
CA LYS A 244 0.99 3.31 -17.52
C LYS A 244 1.69 2.03 -17.97
N GLN A 245 2.97 2.12 -18.39
CA GLN A 245 3.78 0.94 -18.74
C GLN A 245 4.00 0.04 -17.52
N TYR A 246 4.33 0.61 -16.35
CA TYR A 246 4.45 -0.15 -15.10
C TYR A 246 3.13 -0.82 -14.71
N ARG A 247 2.01 -0.12 -14.88
CA ARG A 247 0.68 -0.70 -14.70
C ARG A 247 0.46 -1.92 -15.58
N GLY A 248 0.72 -1.81 -16.87
CA GLY A 248 0.60 -2.92 -17.82
C GLY A 248 1.47 -4.13 -17.44
N PHE A 249 2.71 -3.87 -17.04
CA PHE A 249 3.63 -4.90 -16.57
C PHE A 249 3.11 -5.61 -15.31
N ILE A 250 2.70 -4.85 -14.28
CA ILE A 250 2.20 -5.41 -13.03
C ILE A 250 0.96 -6.28 -13.30
N THR A 251 0.02 -5.77 -14.10
CA THR A 251 -1.21 -6.51 -14.44
C THR A 251 -0.90 -7.84 -15.15
N ALA A 252 -0.02 -7.83 -16.14
CA ALA A 252 0.38 -9.02 -16.88
C ALA A 252 1.11 -10.04 -15.99
N GLU A 253 2.10 -9.59 -15.20
CA GLU A 253 2.83 -10.47 -14.30
C GLU A 253 1.92 -11.07 -13.22
N MET A 254 1.04 -10.27 -12.61
CA MET A 254 0.14 -10.77 -11.57
C MET A 254 -0.84 -11.80 -12.13
N SER A 255 -1.46 -11.56 -13.28
CA SER A 255 -2.34 -12.54 -13.93
C SER A 255 -1.61 -13.85 -14.18
N ASN A 256 -0.42 -13.79 -14.80
CA ASN A 256 0.35 -14.98 -15.14
C ASN A 256 0.85 -15.73 -13.89
N ARG A 257 1.33 -15.02 -12.86
CA ARG A 257 1.89 -15.65 -11.65
C ARG A 257 0.80 -16.22 -10.76
N CYS A 258 -0.30 -15.49 -10.56
CA CYS A 258 -1.44 -16.03 -9.80
C CYS A 258 -1.99 -17.29 -10.45
N ALA A 259 -2.23 -17.28 -11.76
CA ALA A 259 -2.70 -18.47 -12.49
C ALA A 259 -1.74 -19.64 -12.30
N ARG A 260 -0.43 -19.43 -12.46
CA ARG A 260 0.58 -20.47 -12.30
C ARG A 260 0.66 -21.01 -10.86
N VAL A 261 0.57 -20.13 -9.87
CA VAL A 261 0.55 -20.49 -8.44
C VAL A 261 -0.67 -21.38 -8.14
N HIS A 262 -1.84 -20.95 -8.61
CA HIS A 262 -3.09 -21.70 -8.42
C HIS A 262 -3.03 -23.08 -9.10
N SER A 263 -2.56 -23.16 -10.35
CA SER A 263 -2.36 -24.43 -11.06
C SER A 263 -1.43 -25.37 -10.28
N ARG A 264 -0.34 -24.86 -9.71
CA ARG A 264 0.58 -25.69 -8.91
C ARG A 264 -0.04 -26.27 -7.65
N ILE A 265 -0.93 -25.52 -6.99
CA ILE A 265 -1.67 -25.99 -5.82
C ILE A 265 -2.61 -27.13 -6.24
N ILE A 266 -3.42 -26.92 -7.28
CA ILE A 266 -4.37 -27.92 -7.79
C ILE A 266 -3.66 -29.19 -8.23
N GLU A 267 -2.57 -29.08 -9.02
CA GLU A 267 -1.77 -30.24 -9.46
C GLU A 267 -1.23 -31.05 -8.29
N SER A 268 -0.80 -30.37 -7.21
CA SER A 268 -0.27 -31.05 -6.02
C SER A 268 -1.36 -31.79 -5.24
N GLU A 269 -2.56 -31.21 -5.10
CA GLU A 269 -3.68 -31.85 -4.43
C GLU A 269 -4.25 -33.01 -5.23
N HIS A 270 -4.31 -32.88 -6.55
CA HIS A 270 -4.72 -33.95 -7.42
C HIS A 270 -3.77 -35.17 -7.30
N LYS A 271 -2.46 -34.94 -7.29
CA LYS A 271 -1.45 -36.01 -7.10
C LYS A 271 -1.53 -36.67 -5.72
N SER A 272 -1.94 -35.96 -4.71
CA SER A 272 -2.08 -36.46 -3.32
C SER A 272 -3.39 -37.23 -3.08
N GLY A 273 -4.35 -37.15 -4.01
CA GLY A 273 -5.70 -37.75 -3.89
C GLY A 273 -6.57 -37.07 -2.80
N LYS A 274 -6.17 -35.88 -2.34
CA LYS A 274 -6.85 -35.15 -1.23
C LYS A 274 -7.78 -34.05 -1.69
N GLY A 275 -7.65 -33.58 -2.94
CA GLY A 275 -8.46 -32.49 -3.49
C GLY A 275 -9.65 -32.97 -4.34
N GLU A 276 -10.65 -32.10 -4.53
CA GLU A 276 -11.65 -32.31 -5.57
C GLU A 276 -10.96 -32.32 -6.94
N SER A 277 -11.24 -33.37 -7.74
CA SER A 277 -10.73 -33.47 -9.11
C SER A 277 -11.30 -32.32 -9.94
N ALA A 278 -10.43 -31.44 -10.43
CA ALA A 278 -10.80 -30.41 -11.38
C ALA A 278 -10.49 -30.89 -12.80
N ASP A 279 -11.51 -30.95 -13.63
CA ASP A 279 -11.42 -31.31 -15.04
C ASP A 279 -11.23 -30.05 -15.91
N VAL A 280 -10.85 -30.26 -17.16
CA VAL A 280 -10.76 -29.15 -18.12
C VAL A 280 -12.17 -28.56 -18.34
N GLY A 281 -12.31 -27.26 -18.04
CA GLY A 281 -13.59 -26.55 -18.13
C GLY A 281 -14.27 -26.29 -16.79
N ASP A 282 -13.73 -26.79 -15.68
CA ASP A 282 -14.22 -26.48 -14.33
C ASP A 282 -13.84 -25.05 -13.92
N ILE A 283 -14.70 -24.42 -13.13
CA ILE A 283 -14.49 -23.10 -12.56
C ILE A 283 -13.92 -23.25 -11.15
N ILE A 284 -12.77 -22.65 -10.90
CA ILE A 284 -12.12 -22.72 -9.59
C ILE A 284 -12.08 -21.34 -8.97
N VAL A 285 -12.67 -21.20 -7.78
CA VAL A 285 -12.73 -19.95 -7.05
C VAL A 285 -11.88 -20.04 -5.79
N PHE A 286 -10.90 -19.16 -5.68
CA PHE A 286 -9.96 -19.08 -4.57
C PHE A 286 -10.33 -17.94 -3.60
N ASN A 287 -10.17 -18.18 -2.30
CA ASN A 287 -10.32 -17.18 -1.24
C ASN A 287 -9.02 -17.07 -0.44
N SER A 288 -8.31 -15.96 -0.57
CA SER A 288 -7.05 -15.67 0.14
C SER A 288 -7.24 -15.05 1.52
N LEU A 289 -8.47 -14.92 2.01
CA LEU A 289 -8.80 -14.32 3.30
C LEU A 289 -8.92 -15.42 4.38
N SER A 290 -8.73 -15.03 5.63
CA SER A 290 -8.81 -15.95 6.79
C SER A 290 -10.23 -16.22 7.29
N TRP A 291 -11.24 -15.80 6.53
CA TRP A 291 -12.67 -16.05 6.78
C TRP A 291 -13.38 -16.50 5.52
N GLU A 292 -14.53 -17.15 5.68
CA GLU A 292 -15.39 -17.56 4.57
C GLU A 292 -15.88 -16.33 3.80
N VAL A 293 -15.86 -16.42 2.47
CA VAL A 293 -16.36 -15.38 1.57
C VAL A 293 -17.57 -15.89 0.79
N LYS A 294 -18.62 -15.07 0.81
CA LYS A 294 -19.82 -15.24 0.00
C LYS A 294 -20.13 -13.92 -0.69
N ASN A 295 -19.62 -13.71 -1.89
CA ASN A 295 -19.76 -12.47 -2.64
C ASN A 295 -20.11 -12.75 -4.10
N TRP A 296 -20.80 -11.80 -4.73
CA TRP A 296 -20.98 -11.79 -6.17
C TRP A 296 -19.64 -11.69 -6.88
N ILE A 297 -19.43 -12.57 -7.84
CA ILE A 297 -18.29 -12.51 -8.77
C ILE A 297 -18.76 -12.64 -10.21
N GLU A 298 -18.05 -12.03 -11.12
CA GLU A 298 -18.27 -12.13 -12.56
C GLU A 298 -17.04 -12.72 -13.23
N MET A 299 -17.27 -13.53 -14.25
CA MET A 299 -16.17 -14.07 -15.06
C MET A 299 -16.56 -14.30 -16.50
N ASP A 300 -15.56 -14.28 -17.36
CA ASP A 300 -15.67 -14.58 -18.77
C ASP A 300 -15.29 -16.03 -19.04
N LEU A 301 -16.14 -16.75 -19.76
CA LEU A 301 -15.94 -18.13 -20.17
C LEU A 301 -15.92 -18.22 -21.71
N THR A 302 -15.05 -19.05 -22.23
CA THR A 302 -14.99 -19.39 -23.65
C THR A 302 -15.08 -20.89 -23.81
N PHE A 303 -15.78 -21.34 -24.84
CA PHE A 303 -16.04 -22.75 -25.08
C PHE A 303 -15.68 -23.11 -26.53
N ASP A 304 -15.26 -24.35 -26.72
CA ASP A 304 -15.15 -24.95 -28.05
C ASP A 304 -16.53 -25.24 -28.65
N LYS A 305 -16.62 -25.22 -29.98
CA LYS A 305 -17.85 -25.52 -30.71
C LYS A 305 -18.43 -26.89 -30.34
N GLY A 306 -19.72 -26.95 -30.04
CA GLY A 306 -20.44 -28.15 -29.68
C GLY A 306 -20.25 -28.65 -28.22
N LYS A 307 -19.54 -27.92 -27.37
CA LYS A 307 -19.24 -28.38 -26.00
C LYS A 307 -20.30 -28.03 -24.96
N VAL A 308 -20.78 -26.78 -24.96
CA VAL A 308 -21.75 -26.28 -23.99
C VAL A 308 -22.88 -25.57 -24.74
N VAL A 309 -24.12 -25.95 -24.52
CA VAL A 309 -25.28 -25.31 -25.15
C VAL A 309 -25.86 -24.22 -24.26
N THR A 310 -25.90 -24.46 -22.95
CA THR A 310 -26.44 -23.49 -21.99
C THR A 310 -25.77 -23.63 -20.64
N ILE A 311 -25.79 -22.54 -19.85
CA ILE A 311 -25.38 -22.53 -18.45
C ILE A 311 -26.58 -22.15 -17.61
N LYS A 312 -27.07 -23.08 -16.79
CA LYS A 312 -28.25 -22.88 -15.93
C LYS A 312 -27.88 -22.73 -14.46
N GLY A 313 -26.71 -23.19 -14.06
CA GLY A 313 -26.19 -23.10 -12.72
C GLY A 313 -24.78 -23.67 -12.63
N LEU A 314 -24.25 -23.68 -11.40
CA LEU A 314 -22.96 -24.28 -11.07
C LEU A 314 -23.14 -25.25 -9.91
N LYS A 315 -22.31 -26.32 -9.88
CA LYS A 315 -22.34 -27.34 -8.84
C LYS A 315 -20.94 -27.56 -8.24
N SER A 316 -20.87 -27.62 -6.91
CA SER A 316 -19.67 -28.00 -6.14
C SER A 316 -20.08 -28.98 -5.04
N GLY A 317 -19.65 -30.25 -5.12
CA GLY A 317 -20.15 -31.29 -4.24
C GLY A 317 -21.68 -31.42 -4.30
N GLU A 318 -22.35 -31.25 -3.17
CA GLU A 318 -23.83 -31.23 -3.08
C GLU A 318 -24.44 -29.83 -3.26
N GLU A 319 -23.60 -28.76 -3.25
CA GLU A 319 -24.05 -27.39 -3.43
C GLU A 319 -24.31 -27.10 -4.91
N GLU A 320 -25.50 -26.61 -5.20
CA GLU A 320 -25.89 -26.10 -6.52
C GLU A 320 -26.29 -24.62 -6.39
N ILE A 321 -25.73 -23.76 -7.22
CA ILE A 321 -25.94 -22.28 -7.18
C ILE A 321 -26.46 -21.79 -8.53
N ASP A 322 -27.30 -20.77 -8.48
CA ASP A 322 -27.81 -20.07 -9.65
C ASP A 322 -26.70 -19.24 -10.33
N VAL A 323 -26.85 -19.06 -11.63
CA VAL A 323 -25.98 -18.26 -12.48
C VAL A 323 -26.81 -17.25 -13.25
N GLU A 324 -26.36 -16.02 -13.27
CA GLU A 324 -26.87 -14.98 -14.17
C GLU A 324 -25.97 -14.92 -15.42
N ILE A 325 -26.55 -15.01 -16.60
CA ILE A 325 -25.85 -14.80 -17.85
C ILE A 325 -25.95 -13.31 -18.23
N ILE A 326 -24.85 -12.58 -18.03
CA ILE A 326 -24.78 -11.13 -18.27
C ILE A 326 -24.64 -10.84 -19.77
N LYS A 327 -23.84 -11.65 -20.47
CA LYS A 327 -23.58 -11.51 -21.90
C LYS A 327 -23.18 -12.86 -22.48
N PHE A 328 -23.56 -13.13 -23.73
CA PHE A 328 -23.15 -14.35 -24.41
C PHE A 328 -23.00 -14.16 -25.91
N ALA A 329 -22.32 -15.09 -26.56
CA ALA A 329 -22.24 -15.26 -28.00
C ALA A 329 -22.25 -16.75 -28.33
N ARG A 330 -22.84 -17.12 -29.48
CA ARG A 330 -23.01 -18.52 -29.93
C ARG A 330 -22.23 -18.79 -31.21
N TYR A 331 -21.98 -20.07 -31.45
CA TYR A 331 -21.59 -20.59 -32.75
C TYR A 331 -22.83 -20.82 -33.64
N GLU A 332 -22.62 -21.19 -34.89
CA GLU A 332 -23.66 -21.46 -35.86
C GLU A 332 -24.53 -22.69 -35.52
N ASP A 333 -23.99 -23.62 -34.69
CA ASP A 333 -24.69 -24.80 -34.18
C ASP A 333 -25.45 -24.55 -32.89
N ASP A 334 -25.65 -23.29 -32.52
CA ASP A 334 -26.29 -22.80 -31.29
C ASP A 334 -25.55 -23.14 -29.98
N SER A 335 -24.36 -23.76 -30.03
CA SER A 335 -23.52 -23.92 -28.85
C SER A 335 -22.89 -22.58 -28.42
N LEU A 336 -22.61 -22.42 -27.11
CA LEU A 336 -21.97 -21.23 -26.58
C LEU A 336 -20.50 -21.12 -27.05
N ARG A 337 -20.14 -19.97 -27.57
CA ARG A 337 -18.75 -19.58 -27.86
C ARG A 337 -18.13 -18.78 -26.72
N TYR A 338 -18.93 -17.95 -26.10
CA TYR A 338 -18.56 -17.05 -25.01
C TYR A 338 -19.74 -16.82 -24.09
N ALA A 339 -19.50 -16.76 -22.79
CA ALA A 339 -20.45 -16.27 -21.81
C ALA A 339 -19.75 -15.47 -20.73
N ARG A 340 -20.29 -14.30 -20.39
CA ARG A 340 -19.99 -13.62 -19.13
C ARG A 340 -21.07 -13.98 -18.15
N ILE A 341 -20.68 -14.61 -17.06
CA ILE A 341 -21.59 -15.09 -16.02
C ILE A 341 -21.32 -14.38 -14.70
N GLY A 342 -22.39 -14.21 -13.90
CA GLY A 342 -22.33 -13.74 -12.53
C GLY A 342 -22.93 -14.78 -11.57
N PHE A 343 -22.33 -14.98 -10.41
CA PHE A 343 -22.81 -15.94 -9.39
C PHE A 343 -22.24 -15.60 -8.00
N VAL A 344 -22.80 -16.24 -6.96
CA VAL A 344 -22.41 -16.03 -5.56
C VAL A 344 -21.85 -17.34 -4.99
N PRO A 345 -20.55 -17.60 -5.09
CA PRO A 345 -19.92 -18.76 -4.46
C PRO A 345 -19.76 -18.55 -2.96
N THR A 346 -19.80 -19.65 -2.19
CA THR A 346 -19.36 -19.69 -0.81
C THR A 346 -18.01 -20.38 -0.74
N VAL A 347 -16.93 -19.65 -0.44
CA VAL A 347 -15.55 -20.16 -0.48
C VAL A 347 -14.92 -20.15 0.90
N PRO A 348 -14.38 -21.29 1.38
CA PRO A 348 -13.83 -21.38 2.74
C PRO A 348 -12.60 -20.50 2.95
N PRO A 349 -12.23 -20.20 4.22
CA PRO A 349 -11.03 -19.43 4.54
C PRO A 349 -9.76 -20.07 3.97
N MET A 350 -8.87 -19.26 3.37
CA MET A 350 -7.60 -19.73 2.78
C MET A 350 -7.76 -21.00 1.94
N GLY A 351 -8.87 -21.08 1.21
CA GLY A 351 -9.27 -22.26 0.48
C GLY A 351 -9.78 -21.96 -0.92
N TYR A 352 -10.23 -23.00 -1.60
CA TYR A 352 -10.86 -22.88 -2.91
C TYR A 352 -12.06 -23.84 -3.03
N LYS A 353 -12.90 -23.61 -4.03
CA LYS A 353 -13.94 -24.53 -4.48
C LYS A 353 -13.89 -24.74 -5.98
N VAL A 354 -14.21 -25.95 -6.39
CA VAL A 354 -14.32 -26.34 -7.80
C VAL A 354 -15.79 -26.41 -8.15
N TYR A 355 -16.20 -25.70 -9.19
CA TYR A 355 -17.57 -25.67 -9.69
C TYR A 355 -17.64 -26.27 -11.10
N LYS A 356 -18.57 -27.19 -11.29
CA LYS A 356 -18.93 -27.76 -12.60
C LYS A 356 -20.15 -27.06 -13.16
N ILE A 357 -20.17 -26.82 -14.47
CA ILE A 357 -21.27 -26.16 -15.16
C ILE A 357 -22.47 -27.12 -15.18
N LEU A 358 -23.67 -26.63 -14.83
CA LEU A 358 -24.93 -27.28 -14.96
C LEU A 358 -25.71 -26.75 -16.17
N GLU A 359 -26.11 -27.64 -17.07
CA GLU A 359 -26.98 -27.31 -18.20
C GLU A 359 -28.47 -27.45 -17.87
N ARG A 360 -28.81 -27.88 -16.65
CA ARG A 360 -30.16 -27.93 -16.09
C ARG A 360 -30.34 -26.91 -14.99
N GLU A 361 -31.59 -26.57 -14.65
CA GLU A 361 -31.89 -25.73 -13.50
C GLU A 361 -31.33 -26.36 -12.21
N PRO A 362 -30.67 -25.57 -11.36
CA PRO A 362 -30.18 -26.04 -10.06
C PRO A 362 -31.37 -26.50 -9.18
N LYS A 363 -31.10 -27.44 -8.29
CA LYS A 363 -32.06 -27.81 -7.25
C LYS A 363 -32.15 -26.59 -6.30
N ARG A 364 -33.30 -25.92 -6.29
CA ARG A 364 -33.52 -24.77 -5.42
C ARG A 364 -33.48 -25.22 -3.95
N TYR A 365 -32.40 -24.83 -3.27
CA TYR A 365 -32.37 -24.87 -1.83
C TYR A 365 -33.26 -23.73 -1.28
N ARG A 366 -33.98 -24.02 -0.18
CA ARG A 366 -34.93 -23.14 0.49
C ARG A 366 -34.43 -21.68 0.58
N PHE A 367 -35.39 -20.79 0.31
CA PHE A 367 -35.39 -19.34 0.56
C PHE A 367 -34.20 -18.83 1.37
N ASP A 368 -33.24 -18.20 0.70
CA ASP A 368 -32.18 -17.45 1.35
C ASP A 368 -32.77 -16.08 1.79
N PRO A 369 -32.81 -15.77 3.09
CA PRO A 369 -33.31 -14.48 3.58
C PRO A 369 -32.52 -13.24 3.09
N ASN A 370 -31.44 -13.45 2.34
CA ASN A 370 -30.66 -12.40 1.68
C ASN A 370 -31.16 -12.08 0.26
N PHE A 371 -32.21 -12.76 -0.22
CA PHE A 371 -32.78 -12.45 -1.53
C PHE A 371 -33.35 -11.04 -1.57
N ILE A 372 -33.10 -10.38 -2.69
CA ILE A 372 -33.77 -9.13 -3.03
C ILE A 372 -35.21 -9.47 -3.44
N LEU A 373 -36.19 -8.93 -2.75
CA LEU A 373 -37.60 -9.01 -3.09
C LEU A 373 -37.99 -7.78 -3.89
N ILE A 374 -38.60 -7.98 -5.06
CA ILE A 374 -39.15 -6.90 -5.87
C ILE A 374 -40.68 -6.99 -5.78
N ARG A 375 -41.31 -5.94 -5.28
CA ARG A 375 -42.75 -5.84 -5.15
C ARG A 375 -43.24 -4.47 -5.68
N GLY A 376 -43.80 -4.46 -6.88
CA GLY A 376 -44.17 -3.20 -7.53
C GLY A 376 -42.96 -2.28 -7.70
N ASN A 377 -43.00 -1.10 -7.10
CA ASN A 377 -41.91 -0.11 -7.14
C ASN A 377 -40.91 -0.28 -6.00
N THR A 378 -41.01 -1.32 -5.16
CA THR A 378 -40.13 -1.53 -4.01
C THR A 378 -39.16 -2.67 -4.27
N ILE A 379 -37.90 -2.42 -4.00
CA ILE A 379 -36.80 -3.40 -3.99
C ILE A 379 -36.32 -3.51 -2.54
N GLU A 380 -36.44 -4.66 -1.93
CA GLU A 380 -36.08 -4.83 -0.52
C GLU A 380 -35.25 -6.10 -0.26
N ASN A 381 -34.40 -6.03 0.74
CA ASN A 381 -33.76 -7.18 1.37
C ASN A 381 -33.81 -7.01 2.89
N ARG A 382 -33.21 -7.92 3.65
CA ARG A 382 -33.22 -7.85 5.13
C ARG A 382 -32.56 -6.59 5.72
N PHE A 383 -31.80 -5.83 4.94
CA PHE A 383 -31.05 -4.66 5.41
C PHE A 383 -31.61 -3.34 4.90
N PHE A 384 -32.14 -3.33 3.68
CA PHE A 384 -32.56 -2.11 2.99
C PHE A 384 -33.84 -2.33 2.20
N GLY A 385 -34.67 -1.31 2.18
CA GLY A 385 -35.80 -1.17 1.24
C GLY A 385 -35.56 0.09 0.42
N VAL A 386 -35.73 0.00 -0.89
CA VAL A 386 -35.68 1.11 -1.84
C VAL A 386 -37.01 1.19 -2.55
N GLU A 387 -37.69 2.31 -2.45
CA GLU A 387 -38.90 2.61 -3.20
C GLU A 387 -38.55 3.55 -4.36
N ILE A 388 -39.01 3.20 -5.56
CA ILE A 388 -38.78 3.99 -6.78
C ILE A 388 -40.05 4.79 -7.01
N GLU A 389 -39.97 6.13 -6.89
CA GLU A 389 -41.04 7.06 -7.18
C GLU A 389 -41.32 7.24 -8.67
#